data_edf17dee6b926d9dbaa4a29e3e7d79e5
#
_entry.id   edf17dee6b926d9dbaa4a29e3e7d79e5
#
_cell.length_a   1.000
_cell.length_b   1.000
_cell.length_c   1.000
_cell.angle_alpha   90.00
_cell.angle_beta   90.00
_cell.angle_gamma   90.00
#
_symmetry.space_group_name_H-M   'P 1'
#
loop_
_entity.id
_entity.type
_entity.pdbx_description
1 polymer ?
#
loop_
_entity_poly.entity_id
_entity_poly.type
_entity_poly.pdbx_seq_one_letter_code
_entity_poly.pdbx_strand_id
1 'polypeptide(L)'
;MTTLRLPPVPPLSGTLARLPDGRAAIPATLVRMWTAIEDGPSRVAAYSVARQLTQHLRQKDIPGEADAVFRFVRDRIRYVRDPHGLEALQTPAATLTLKTGDCDDKTILLAALLQNLGIPVILVAGGFAPHRFVH
;
A
#
# COMPACT_ATOMS: atom_id res chain seq x y z
N MET A 1 3.43 20.49 -13.47
CA MET A 1 3.19 19.39 -12.51
C MET A 1 1.69 19.21 -12.32
N THR A 2 1.17 18.06 -12.69
CA THR A 2 -0.26 17.79 -12.54
C THR A 2 -0.55 17.45 -11.07
N THR A 3 -1.45 18.19 -10.46
CA THR A 3 -1.91 17.88 -9.10
C THR A 3 -2.85 16.66 -9.16
N LEU A 4 -2.55 15.64 -8.37
CA LEU A 4 -3.46 14.49 -8.23
C LEU A 4 -4.76 14.93 -7.57
N ARG A 5 -5.87 14.52 -8.15
CA ARG A 5 -7.18 14.73 -7.56
C ARG A 5 -7.68 13.42 -6.96
N LEU A 6 -7.99 13.47 -5.68
CA LEU A 6 -8.66 12.37 -5.02
C LEU A 6 -10.17 12.54 -5.15
N PRO A 7 -10.90 11.48 -5.51
CA PRO A 7 -12.35 11.49 -5.38
C PRO A 7 -12.73 11.58 -3.89
N PRO A 8 -14.00 11.81 -3.57
CA PRO A 8 -14.46 11.69 -2.20
C PRO A 8 -14.05 10.33 -1.63
N VAL A 9 -13.28 10.34 -0.57
CA VAL A 9 -12.82 9.12 0.09
C VAL A 9 -13.64 8.85 1.34
N PRO A 10 -13.83 7.57 1.71
CA PRO A 10 -14.50 7.24 2.95
C PRO A 10 -13.72 7.79 4.15
N PRO A 11 -14.35 7.84 5.34
CA PRO A 11 -13.63 8.21 6.56
C PRO A 11 -12.35 7.41 6.70
N LEU A 12 -11.31 8.03 7.25
CA LEU A 12 -10.03 7.37 7.49
C LEU A 12 -10.26 6.11 8.31
N SER A 13 -9.75 5.01 7.82
CA SER A 13 -9.88 3.71 8.45
C SER A 13 -8.55 2.94 8.42
N GLY A 14 -8.43 2.06 9.36
CA GLY A 14 -7.27 1.19 9.50
C GLY A 14 -7.52 0.17 10.60
N THR A 15 -6.61 -0.72 10.78
CA THR A 15 -6.69 -1.71 11.84
C THR A 15 -5.48 -1.56 12.76
N LEU A 16 -5.75 -1.59 14.06
CA LEU A 16 -4.73 -1.59 15.11
C LEU A 16 -4.75 -2.95 15.79
N ALA A 17 -3.60 -3.57 15.95
CA ALA A 17 -3.49 -4.83 16.64
C ALA A 17 -2.15 -4.98 17.34
N ARG A 18 -2.16 -5.74 18.44
CA ARG A 18 -0.95 -6.35 18.95
C ARG A 18 -0.75 -7.67 18.22
N LEU A 19 0.43 -7.86 17.69
CA LEU A 19 0.79 -9.11 17.05
C LEU A 19 1.76 -9.90 17.94
N PRO A 20 1.75 -11.24 17.83
CA PRO A 20 2.79 -12.05 18.42
C PRO A 20 4.16 -11.60 17.92
N ASP A 21 5.16 -11.68 18.77
CA ASP A 21 6.53 -11.34 18.39
C ASP A 21 7.13 -12.42 17.46
N GLY A 22 8.04 -11.98 16.60
CA GLY A 22 8.87 -12.85 15.80
C GLY A 22 8.17 -13.47 14.60
N ARG A 23 8.67 -14.66 14.20
CA ARG A 23 8.28 -15.36 12.97
C ARG A 23 6.78 -15.73 12.93
N ALA A 24 6.17 -15.98 14.07
CA ALA A 24 4.75 -16.34 14.16
C ALA A 24 3.81 -15.19 13.77
N ALA A 25 4.28 -13.94 13.85
CA ALA A 25 3.50 -12.77 13.49
C ALA A 25 3.34 -12.61 11.96
N ILE A 26 4.28 -13.14 11.16
CA ILE A 26 4.36 -12.87 9.72
C ILE A 26 3.09 -13.31 8.96
N PRO A 27 2.59 -14.57 9.11
CA PRO A 27 1.37 -14.97 8.41
C PRO A 27 0.16 -14.11 8.76
N ALA A 28 0.01 -13.76 10.05
CA ALA A 28 -1.09 -12.91 10.49
C ALA A 28 -1.00 -11.51 9.88
N THR A 29 0.18 -10.93 9.85
CA THR A 29 0.43 -9.62 9.23
C THR A 29 0.10 -9.67 7.74
N LEU A 30 0.57 -10.66 7.01
CA LEU A 30 0.31 -10.78 5.57
C LEU A 30 -1.18 -10.92 5.26
N VAL A 31 -1.92 -11.69 6.07
CA VAL A 31 -3.39 -11.81 5.91
C VAL A 31 -4.08 -10.47 6.13
N ARG A 32 -3.68 -9.74 7.16
CA ARG A 32 -4.25 -8.43 7.46
C ARG A 32 -3.91 -7.39 6.38
N MET A 33 -2.69 -7.41 5.88
CA MET A 33 -2.28 -6.56 4.76
C MET A 33 -3.12 -6.85 3.52
N TRP A 34 -3.31 -8.12 3.21
CA TRP A 34 -4.14 -8.52 2.07
C TRP A 34 -5.59 -8.05 2.21
N THR A 35 -6.15 -8.19 3.41
CA THR A 35 -7.49 -7.66 3.70
C THR A 35 -7.57 -6.15 3.47
N ALA A 36 -6.54 -5.42 3.89
CA ALA A 36 -6.48 -3.97 3.66
C ALA A 36 -6.32 -3.61 2.17
N ILE A 37 -5.55 -4.39 1.41
CA ILE A 37 -5.41 -4.19 -0.04
C ILE A 37 -6.77 -4.32 -0.74
N GLU A 38 -7.59 -5.27 -0.31
CA GLU A 38 -8.89 -5.54 -0.90
C GLU A 38 -10.03 -4.69 -0.31
N ASP A 39 -9.71 -3.67 0.47
CA ASP A 39 -10.71 -2.77 1.05
C ASP A 39 -11.60 -2.16 -0.03
N GLY A 40 -12.85 -2.58 -0.06
CA GLY A 40 -13.83 -2.13 -1.06
C GLY A 40 -13.98 -0.61 -1.13
N PRO A 41 -14.18 0.07 0.01
CA PRO A 41 -14.28 1.54 0.03
C PRO A 41 -13.08 2.28 -0.54
N SER A 42 -11.88 1.70 -0.49
CA SER A 42 -10.67 2.31 -1.05
C SER A 42 -10.56 2.18 -2.57
N ARG A 43 -11.32 1.30 -3.21
CA ARG A 43 -11.16 0.97 -4.64
C ARG A 43 -11.32 2.17 -5.56
N VAL A 44 -12.30 3.03 -5.29
CA VAL A 44 -12.53 4.21 -6.15
C VAL A 44 -11.35 5.15 -6.10
N ALA A 45 -10.81 5.42 -4.92
CA ALA A 45 -9.64 6.27 -4.76
C ALA A 45 -8.39 5.64 -5.39
N ALA A 46 -8.14 4.37 -5.13
CA ALA A 46 -6.99 3.66 -5.70
C ALA A 46 -7.05 3.60 -7.23
N TYR A 47 -8.21 3.27 -7.79
CA TYR A 47 -8.41 3.26 -9.24
C TYR A 47 -8.17 4.65 -9.86
N SER A 48 -8.75 5.67 -9.27
CA SER A 48 -8.61 7.05 -9.76
C SER A 48 -7.15 7.50 -9.75
N VAL A 49 -6.42 7.25 -8.67
CA VAL A 49 -5.01 7.61 -8.57
C VAL A 49 -4.17 6.79 -9.57
N ALA A 50 -4.38 5.50 -9.64
CA ALA A 50 -3.66 4.64 -10.59
C ALA A 50 -3.84 5.11 -12.03
N ARG A 51 -5.06 5.47 -12.42
CA ARG A 51 -5.35 6.01 -13.75
C ARG A 51 -4.68 7.35 -13.99
N GLN A 52 -4.70 8.27 -13.03
CA GLN A 52 -4.02 9.56 -13.16
C GLN A 52 -2.52 9.41 -13.32
N LEU A 53 -1.90 8.44 -12.62
CA LEU A 53 -0.46 8.20 -12.69
C LEU A 53 -0.02 7.59 -14.03
N THR A 54 -0.91 6.89 -14.71
CA THR A 54 -0.56 6.10 -15.90
C THR A 54 -1.24 6.58 -17.19
N GLN A 55 -2.07 7.63 -17.12
CA GLN A 55 -2.85 8.10 -18.27
C GLN A 55 -2.01 8.55 -19.47
N HIS A 56 -0.75 8.93 -19.26
CA HIS A 56 0.19 9.36 -20.29
C HIS A 56 0.97 8.21 -20.93
N LEU A 57 0.81 6.99 -20.41
CA LEU A 57 1.50 5.80 -20.89
C LEU A 57 0.68 5.10 -21.98
N ARG A 58 1.36 4.31 -22.80
CA ARG A 58 0.69 3.42 -23.75
C ARG A 58 -0.13 2.38 -22.99
N GLN A 59 -1.26 1.97 -23.57
CA GLN A 59 -2.01 0.85 -23.01
C GLN A 59 -1.13 -0.40 -22.88
N LYS A 60 -1.24 -1.09 -21.75
CA LYS A 60 -0.50 -2.32 -21.46
C LYS A 60 1.02 -2.15 -21.40
N ASP A 61 1.50 -0.94 -21.18
CA ASP A 61 2.91 -0.74 -20.81
C ASP A 61 3.12 -1.09 -19.35
N ILE A 62 3.07 -2.39 -19.04
CA ILE A 62 3.16 -2.90 -17.65
C ILE A 62 4.40 -2.40 -16.92
N PRO A 63 5.62 -2.46 -17.51
CA PRO A 63 6.80 -1.91 -16.83
C PRO A 63 6.68 -0.43 -16.52
N GLY A 64 6.17 0.36 -17.47
CA GLY A 64 5.96 1.80 -17.28
C GLY A 64 4.90 2.11 -16.22
N GLU A 65 3.80 1.37 -16.23
CA GLU A 65 2.73 1.51 -15.23
C GLU A 65 3.25 1.15 -13.85
N ALA A 66 3.94 0.03 -13.71
CA ALA A 66 4.51 -0.39 -12.43
C ALA A 66 5.53 0.63 -11.89
N ASP A 67 6.41 1.15 -12.76
CA ASP A 67 7.39 2.17 -12.37
C ASP A 67 6.71 3.46 -11.91
N ALA A 68 5.69 3.91 -12.62
CA ALA A 68 4.97 5.14 -12.27
C ALA A 68 4.31 5.04 -10.89
N VAL A 69 3.65 3.93 -10.59
CA VAL A 69 3.02 3.72 -9.28
C VAL A 69 4.08 3.55 -8.18
N PHE A 70 5.13 2.81 -8.45
CA PHE A 70 6.23 2.63 -7.50
C PHE A 70 6.86 3.96 -7.11
N ARG A 71 7.20 4.80 -8.09
CA ARG A 71 7.79 6.12 -7.84
C ARG A 71 6.85 7.01 -7.04
N PHE A 72 5.56 6.98 -7.33
CA PHE A 72 4.57 7.73 -6.57
C PHE A 72 4.57 7.31 -5.09
N VAL A 73 4.47 6.02 -4.81
CA VAL A 73 4.45 5.53 -3.43
C VAL A 73 5.77 5.83 -2.72
N ARG A 74 6.89 5.65 -3.42
CA ARG A 74 8.22 5.94 -2.87
C ARG A 74 8.37 7.43 -2.49
N ASP A 75 7.97 8.33 -3.39
CA ASP A 75 8.34 9.75 -3.31
C ASP A 75 7.25 10.63 -2.69
N ARG A 76 5.98 10.23 -2.80
CA ARG A 76 4.84 11.05 -2.37
C ARG A 76 4.23 10.60 -1.06
N ILE A 77 4.53 9.41 -0.60
CA ILE A 77 4.08 8.90 0.69
C ILE A 77 5.27 8.95 1.64
N ARG A 78 5.20 9.84 2.62
CA ARG A 78 6.29 9.99 3.59
C ARG A 78 6.32 8.81 4.55
N TYR A 79 7.51 8.26 4.78
CA TYR A 79 7.68 7.18 5.74
C TYR A 79 7.51 7.70 7.17
N VAL A 80 6.63 7.07 7.92
CA VAL A 80 6.42 7.30 9.36
C VAL A 80 6.28 5.95 10.03
N ARG A 81 7.17 5.68 10.98
CA ARG A 81 7.17 4.41 11.71
C ARG A 81 6.03 4.35 12.72
N ASP A 82 5.42 3.17 12.86
CA ASP A 82 4.47 2.91 13.92
C ASP A 82 5.13 2.91 15.31
N PRO A 83 4.36 3.21 16.37
CA PRO A 83 4.85 3.06 17.74
C PRO A 83 5.33 1.64 18.00
N HIS A 84 6.39 1.52 18.80
CA HIS A 84 6.98 0.23 19.12
C HIS A 84 5.97 -0.70 19.80
N GLY A 85 5.89 -1.95 19.34
CA GLY A 85 5.00 -2.97 19.88
C GLY A 85 3.55 -2.91 19.38
N LEU A 86 3.22 -1.94 18.53
CA LEU A 86 1.90 -1.83 17.90
C LEU A 86 2.05 -1.87 16.40
N GLU A 87 1.15 -2.55 15.73
CA GLU A 87 1.04 -2.52 14.27
C GLU A 87 -0.29 -1.89 13.89
N ALA A 88 -0.21 -0.76 13.21
CA ALA A 88 -1.35 -0.07 12.64
C ALA A 88 -1.32 -0.21 11.12
N LEU A 89 -2.29 -0.89 10.54
CA LEU A 89 -2.40 -1.04 9.10
C LEU A 89 -3.45 -0.06 8.56
N GLN A 90 -3.02 0.78 7.64
CA GLN A 90 -3.89 1.74 6.98
C GLN A 90 -4.52 1.13 5.72
N THR A 91 -5.76 1.52 5.43
CA THR A 91 -6.35 1.24 4.12
C THR A 91 -5.67 2.08 3.04
N PRO A 92 -5.73 1.67 1.75
CA PRO A 92 -5.18 2.48 0.67
C PRO A 92 -5.71 3.92 0.66
N ALA A 93 -7.01 4.11 0.90
CA ALA A 93 -7.59 5.44 0.94
C ALA A 93 -7.03 6.28 2.10
N ALA A 94 -6.81 5.67 3.27
CA ALA A 94 -6.23 6.36 4.41
C ALA A 94 -4.81 6.85 4.09
N THR A 95 -3.97 5.99 3.52
CA THR A 95 -2.60 6.36 3.14
C THR A 95 -2.58 7.46 2.09
N LEU A 96 -3.46 7.39 1.09
CA LEU A 96 -3.58 8.44 0.07
C LEU A 96 -3.98 9.80 0.68
N THR A 97 -4.86 9.78 1.66
CA THR A 97 -5.33 11.00 2.32
C THR A 97 -4.27 11.59 3.25
N LEU A 98 -3.67 10.75 4.08
CA LEU A 98 -2.65 11.16 5.05
C LEU A 98 -1.30 11.47 4.39
N LYS A 99 -1.01 10.83 3.26
CA LYS A 99 0.29 10.88 2.55
C LYS A 99 1.47 10.44 3.42
N THR A 100 1.19 9.63 4.42
CA THR A 100 2.18 9.06 5.34
C THR A 100 1.84 7.61 5.64
N GLY A 101 2.86 6.83 5.95
CA GLY A 101 2.70 5.44 6.36
C GLY A 101 4.05 4.78 6.58
N ASP A 102 4.03 3.62 7.21
CA ASP A 102 5.21 2.78 7.33
C ASP A 102 5.39 1.87 6.11
N CYS A 103 6.30 0.90 6.20
CA CYS A 103 6.56 -0.03 5.10
C CYS A 103 5.32 -0.86 4.73
N ASP A 104 4.54 -1.29 5.70
CA ASP A 104 3.33 -2.07 5.47
C ASP A 104 2.26 -1.24 4.76
N ASP A 105 2.04 -0.02 5.22
CA ASP A 105 1.08 0.90 4.61
C ASP A 105 1.44 1.24 3.17
N LYS A 106 2.71 1.50 2.92
CA LYS A 106 3.21 1.78 1.57
C LYS A 106 3.08 0.55 0.66
N THR A 107 3.33 -0.63 1.19
CA THR A 107 3.16 -1.90 0.46
C THR A 107 1.69 -2.15 0.12
N ILE A 108 0.79 -1.94 1.08
CA ILE A 108 -0.66 -2.06 0.87
C ILE A 108 -1.12 -1.11 -0.24
N LEU A 109 -0.71 0.14 -0.18
CA LEU A 109 -1.07 1.12 -1.21
C LEU A 109 -0.52 0.73 -2.58
N LEU A 110 0.76 0.38 -2.66
CA LEU A 110 1.39 -0.03 -3.91
C LEU A 110 0.65 -1.23 -4.54
N ALA A 111 0.36 -2.24 -3.73
CA ALA A 111 -0.36 -3.42 -4.19
C ALA A 111 -1.77 -3.07 -4.71
N ALA A 112 -2.49 -2.22 -3.99
CA ALA A 112 -3.83 -1.78 -4.41
C ALA A 112 -3.80 -1.01 -5.74
N LEU A 113 -2.83 -0.11 -5.91
CA LEU A 113 -2.67 0.63 -7.16
C LEU A 113 -2.35 -0.31 -8.34
N LEU A 114 -1.44 -1.25 -8.15
CA LEU A 114 -1.09 -2.24 -9.18
C LEU A 114 -2.27 -3.12 -9.55
N GLN A 115 -3.02 -3.62 -8.57
CA GLN A 115 -4.22 -4.44 -8.83
C GLN A 115 -5.27 -3.67 -9.62
N ASN A 116 -5.45 -2.40 -9.35
CA ASN A 116 -6.41 -1.57 -10.08
C ASN A 116 -5.98 -1.31 -11.54
N LEU A 117 -4.73 -1.55 -11.86
CA LEU A 117 -4.21 -1.56 -13.24
C LEU A 117 -4.26 -2.94 -13.89
N GLY A 118 -4.75 -3.95 -13.17
CA GLY A 118 -4.78 -5.33 -13.65
C GLY A 118 -3.43 -6.05 -13.56
N ILE A 119 -2.49 -5.53 -12.77
CA ILE A 119 -1.17 -6.14 -12.58
C ILE A 119 -1.23 -7.08 -11.37
N PRO A 120 -0.93 -8.38 -11.53
CA PRO A 120 -0.92 -9.32 -10.42
C PRO A 120 0.11 -8.96 -9.35
N VAL A 121 -0.23 -9.20 -8.09
CA VAL A 121 0.62 -8.87 -6.94
C VAL A 121 0.76 -10.08 -6.03
N ILE A 122 1.97 -10.28 -5.53
CA ILE A 122 2.27 -11.26 -4.49
C ILE A 122 2.95 -10.51 -3.34
N LEU A 123 2.45 -10.71 -2.12
CA LEU A 123 3.10 -10.19 -0.92
C LEU A 123 4.20 -11.14 -0.47
N VAL A 124 5.37 -10.59 -0.20
CA VAL A 124 6.53 -11.35 0.24
C VAL A 124 7.11 -10.69 1.50
N ALA A 125 7.31 -11.48 2.54
CA ALA A 125 8.08 -11.07 3.70
C ALA A 125 9.54 -11.48 3.51
N GLY A 126 10.46 -10.53 3.67
CA GLY A 126 11.89 -10.75 3.55
C GLY A 126 12.64 -10.45 4.83
N GLY A 127 13.85 -10.97 4.94
CA GLY A 127 14.76 -10.71 6.05
C GLY A 127 16.22 -10.79 5.62
N PHE A 128 17.08 -10.13 6.37
CA PHE A 128 18.52 -10.08 6.07
C PHE A 128 19.32 -11.19 6.76
N ALA A 129 18.71 -11.92 7.69
CA ALA A 129 19.34 -13.03 8.39
C ALA A 129 18.30 -14.11 8.70
N PRO A 130 18.71 -15.38 8.90
CA PRO A 130 17.80 -16.42 9.35
C PRO A 130 17.05 -15.96 10.63
N HIS A 131 15.73 -16.14 10.64
CA HIS A 131 14.85 -15.76 11.75
C HIS A 131 14.74 -14.26 12.04
N ARG A 132 15.33 -13.39 11.24
CA ARG A 132 15.15 -11.94 11.30
C ARG A 132 14.44 -11.44 10.05
N PHE A 133 13.17 -11.15 10.20
CA PHE A 133 12.38 -10.54 9.13
C PHE A 133 12.24 -9.04 9.40
N VAL A 134 12.51 -8.26 8.39
CA VAL A 134 12.29 -6.82 8.38
C VAL A 134 11.35 -6.49 7.23
N HIS A 135 10.52 -5.53 7.47
CA HIS A 135 9.52 -5.06 6.51
C HIS A 135 10.14 -4.14 5.46
#